data_8e05bd8ea725755a5a5a445874efdbb2
#
_entry.id   8e05bd8ea725755a5a5a445874efdbb2
#
_cell.length_a   1.000
_cell.length_b   1.000
_cell.length_c   1.000
_cell.angle_alpha   90.00
_cell.angle_beta   90.00
_cell.angle_gamma   90.00
#
_symmetry.space_group_name_H-M   'P 1'
#
loop_
_entity.id
_entity.type
_entity.pdbx_description
1 polymer ?
#
loop_
_entity_poly.entity_id
_entity_poly.type
_entity_poly.pdbx_seq_one_letter_code
_entity_poly.pdbx_strand_id
1 'polypeptide(L)'
;MALRDPLYTLGMDRAAGVLAGMGANSTTVGHDPMTLPVGSRLLHIGPHKTGTTALQNTLIWDRDKLPAQGLEYLVAGDRRNANFAARAIRQRPTQKLESPDSVPMHLWTGLVQAAKNTTADRVLISGEGFSDCNPEEIARIARDLDPAKLHIAVTLRPLAKILTSQWQQYIQNNMKRASLDRFLHEALDPEPQSTESGFWRRHRHDQLIKRWANPIGAQNLTVIVVDDREPELIMRAFERLTGLREGTLTPNRNPINRSLTLAETEIVRAYYTLMEEQGYNPRVYRKGVSIRPALFLKEQRNPGPEEEKIQLPEWAAERTREISRTIVDGIKASGVRVIGDLEGLTRASASNGAQQVHISAELAAHLTVGMLVKSGLARKKSEPKPIPARSTLKKLAERISASSTLGNVVISLARRMLRRLI
;
A
#
# COMPACT_ATOMS: atom_id res chain seq x y z
N MET A 1 37.28 -43.99 -39.19
CA MET A 1 36.86 -43.93 -40.61
C MET A 1 35.91 -42.79 -40.69
N ALA A 2 36.34 -41.66 -40.96
CA ALA A 2 36.49 -40.88 -42.18
C ALA A 2 35.18 -40.26 -42.56
N LEU A 3 35.03 -38.93 -42.35
CA LEU A 3 35.15 -37.81 -43.30
C LEU A 3 33.85 -37.69 -44.18
N ARG A 4 33.21 -36.55 -44.40
CA ARG A 4 33.57 -35.15 -44.69
C ARG A 4 32.27 -34.35 -44.96
N ASP A 5 32.22 -33.11 -44.51
CA ASP A 5 31.59 -32.00 -45.22
C ASP A 5 32.12 -31.84 -46.66
N PRO A 6 31.54 -31.04 -47.56
CA PRO A 6 31.33 -29.62 -47.46
C PRO A 6 30.27 -28.93 -48.42
N LEU A 7 29.90 -27.71 -48.09
CA LEU A 7 30.04 -26.41 -48.81
C LEU A 7 29.28 -26.07 -50.09
N TYR A 8 28.70 -24.83 -50.12
CA TYR A 8 28.53 -23.80 -51.18
C TYR A 8 27.50 -24.05 -52.31
N THR A 9 26.70 -23.09 -52.74
CA THR A 9 26.94 -21.76 -53.35
C THR A 9 25.62 -21.01 -53.57
N LEU A 10 25.59 -19.77 -53.26
CA LEU A 10 25.33 -18.53 -54.03
C LEU A 10 24.56 -18.62 -55.36
N GLY A 11 23.55 -17.71 -55.49
CA GLY A 11 22.95 -17.31 -56.77
C GLY A 11 22.10 -16.04 -56.62
N MET A 12 22.72 -14.87 -56.90
CA MET A 12 22.08 -13.57 -57.13
C MET A 12 21.48 -13.56 -58.53
N ASP A 13 20.32 -12.88 -58.73
CA ASP A 13 20.11 -11.84 -59.75
C ASP A 13 18.65 -11.31 -59.67
N ARG A 14 18.51 -10.00 -59.45
CA ARG A 14 18.07 -8.86 -60.29
C ARG A 14 16.71 -9.07 -61.01
N ALA A 15 15.80 -8.18 -61.06
CA ALA A 15 15.59 -6.75 -60.83
C ALA A 15 14.19 -6.35 -61.32
N ALA A 16 13.71 -5.24 -60.81
CA ALA A 16 12.83 -4.24 -61.43
C ALA A 16 11.36 -4.53 -61.73
N GLY A 17 10.51 -3.66 -61.20
CA GLY A 17 9.19 -3.40 -61.74
C GLY A 17 8.21 -2.67 -60.80
N VAL A 18 8.37 -1.37 -60.61
CA VAL A 18 7.39 -0.27 -60.70
C VAL A 18 6.16 -0.23 -59.80
N LEU A 19 6.20 0.74 -58.89
CA LEU A 19 5.19 1.73 -58.41
C LEU A 19 3.69 1.40 -58.67
N ALA A 20 2.92 1.35 -57.58
CA ALA A 20 1.83 2.28 -57.23
C ALA A 20 0.91 1.64 -56.20
N GLY A 21 0.66 2.32 -55.11
CA GLY A 21 -0.33 1.91 -54.10
C GLY A 21 -0.01 2.54 -52.76
N MET A 22 -0.23 3.84 -52.62
CA MET A 22 -0.34 4.50 -51.29
C MET A 22 -1.57 3.93 -50.60
N GLY A 23 -1.38 2.84 -49.86
CA GLY A 23 -2.32 2.33 -48.89
C GLY A 23 -1.90 2.84 -47.54
N ALA A 24 -2.75 3.65 -46.91
CA ALA A 24 -2.59 4.12 -45.55
C ALA A 24 -2.32 2.91 -44.63
N ASN A 25 -1.10 2.81 -44.11
CA ASN A 25 -0.79 1.94 -43.00
C ASN A 25 -1.58 2.46 -41.76
N SER A 26 -2.78 1.94 -41.57
CA SER A 26 -3.38 1.93 -40.26
C SER A 26 -2.52 0.98 -39.41
N THR A 27 -1.59 1.49 -38.68
CA THR A 27 -0.98 0.81 -37.51
C THR A 27 -2.12 0.47 -36.58
N THR A 28 -2.71 -0.71 -36.74
CA THR A 28 -3.49 -1.33 -35.68
C THR A 28 -2.53 -1.49 -34.52
N VAL A 29 -2.60 -0.56 -33.54
CA VAL A 29 -1.96 -0.70 -32.24
C VAL A 29 -2.50 -2.01 -31.70
N GLY A 30 -1.67 -3.05 -31.70
CA GLY A 30 -2.02 -4.37 -31.19
C GLY A 30 -2.54 -4.22 -29.78
N HIS A 31 -3.83 -4.52 -29.60
CA HIS A 31 -4.46 -4.43 -28.28
C HIS A 31 -3.78 -5.47 -27.38
N ASP A 32 -3.11 -5.05 -26.29
CA ASP A 32 -2.53 -6.00 -25.33
C ASP A 32 -3.66 -6.89 -24.81
N PRO A 33 -3.58 -8.23 -24.98
CA PRO A 33 -4.62 -9.17 -24.55
C PRO A 33 -4.86 -9.14 -23.03
N MET A 34 -4.00 -8.47 -22.28
CA MET A 34 -4.16 -8.24 -20.84
C MET A 34 -5.07 -7.05 -20.53
N THR A 35 -5.21 -6.10 -21.45
CA THR A 35 -6.01 -4.89 -21.22
C THR A 35 -7.49 -5.24 -21.16
N LEU A 36 -8.15 -4.79 -20.09
CA LEU A 36 -9.58 -4.99 -19.91
C LEU A 36 -10.38 -4.20 -20.98
N PRO A 37 -11.55 -4.67 -21.40
CA PRO A 37 -12.40 -3.97 -22.35
C PRO A 37 -12.76 -2.55 -21.89
N VAL A 38 -13.08 -1.68 -22.84
CA VAL A 38 -13.70 -0.36 -22.54
C VAL A 38 -15.01 -0.58 -21.79
N GLY A 39 -15.29 0.26 -20.80
CA GLY A 39 -16.42 0.14 -19.89
C GLY A 39 -16.14 -0.71 -18.65
N SER A 40 -14.96 -1.35 -18.54
CA SER A 40 -14.64 -2.20 -17.40
C SER A 40 -14.50 -1.42 -16.09
N ARG A 41 -14.94 -2.05 -15.01
CA ARG A 41 -14.83 -1.59 -13.62
C ARG A 41 -13.91 -2.53 -12.86
N LEU A 42 -12.64 -2.14 -12.73
CA LEU A 42 -11.62 -2.94 -12.04
C LEU A 42 -11.70 -2.66 -10.55
N LEU A 43 -12.06 -3.66 -9.76
CA LEU A 43 -12.07 -3.60 -8.31
C LEU A 43 -10.86 -4.34 -7.74
N HIS A 44 -9.89 -3.60 -7.21
CA HIS A 44 -8.75 -4.15 -6.49
C HIS A 44 -9.10 -4.35 -5.02
N ILE A 45 -9.08 -5.61 -4.58
CA ILE A 45 -9.52 -6.00 -3.23
C ILE A 45 -8.38 -6.25 -2.23
N GLY A 46 -7.13 -6.06 -2.60
CA GLY A 46 -5.97 -6.38 -1.75
C GLY A 46 -5.68 -7.88 -1.79
N PRO A 47 -5.52 -8.60 -0.67
CA PRO A 47 -5.80 -8.29 0.74
C PRO A 47 -4.76 -7.40 1.44
N HIS A 48 -4.92 -7.20 2.74
CA HIS A 48 -3.94 -6.46 3.55
C HIS A 48 -2.53 -7.06 3.42
N LYS A 49 -1.48 -6.22 3.45
CA LYS A 49 -0.05 -6.62 3.41
C LYS A 49 0.47 -7.17 2.08
N THR A 50 -0.25 -6.94 1.00
CA THR A 50 0.12 -7.38 -0.36
C THR A 50 0.49 -6.22 -1.29
N GLY A 51 1.07 -5.13 -0.78
CA GLY A 51 1.51 -3.99 -1.60
C GLY A 51 0.45 -2.94 -1.90
N THR A 52 -0.78 -3.08 -1.37
CA THR A 52 -1.92 -2.16 -1.61
C THR A 52 -1.61 -0.70 -1.36
N THR A 53 -0.88 -0.40 -0.28
CA THR A 53 -0.53 0.99 0.09
C THR A 53 0.37 1.66 -0.95
N ALA A 54 1.33 0.94 -1.52
CA ALA A 54 2.22 1.47 -2.55
C ALA A 54 1.40 1.84 -3.80
N LEU A 55 0.56 0.92 -4.28
CA LEU A 55 -0.32 1.16 -5.42
C LEU A 55 -1.28 2.34 -5.18
N GLN A 56 -1.98 2.36 -4.04
CA GLN A 56 -2.94 3.41 -3.71
C GLN A 56 -2.30 4.79 -3.61
N ASN A 57 -1.11 4.87 -3.02
CA ASN A 57 -0.37 6.14 -2.95
C ASN A 57 0.08 6.60 -4.34
N THR A 58 0.53 5.69 -5.19
CA THR A 58 0.91 6.01 -6.58
C THR A 58 -0.30 6.47 -7.39
N LEU A 59 -1.44 5.78 -7.30
CA LEU A 59 -2.68 6.17 -7.97
C LEU A 59 -3.19 7.57 -7.55
N ILE A 60 -3.02 7.94 -6.29
CA ILE A 60 -3.34 9.30 -5.83
C ILE A 60 -2.34 10.32 -6.32
N TRP A 61 -1.06 9.99 -6.31
CA TRP A 61 0.01 10.89 -6.75
C TRP A 61 -0.09 11.21 -8.24
N ASP A 62 -0.38 10.19 -9.04
CA ASP A 62 -0.49 10.29 -10.50
C ASP A 62 -1.92 10.56 -10.99
N ARG A 63 -2.86 10.85 -10.07
CA ARG A 63 -4.31 10.94 -10.36
C ARG A 63 -4.64 11.86 -11.55
N ASP A 64 -3.95 12.98 -11.66
CA ASP A 64 -4.22 13.97 -12.71
C ASP A 64 -3.78 13.51 -14.11
N LYS A 65 -2.93 12.47 -14.19
CA LYS A 65 -2.46 11.89 -15.45
C LYS A 65 -3.38 10.80 -16.01
N LEU A 66 -4.25 10.23 -15.16
CA LEU A 66 -5.05 9.05 -15.49
C LEU A 66 -6.19 9.36 -16.48
N PRO A 67 -6.99 10.45 -16.31
CA PRO A 67 -8.11 10.75 -17.21
C PRO A 67 -7.68 10.96 -18.66
N ALA A 68 -6.52 11.57 -18.90
CA ALA A 68 -5.97 11.77 -20.25
C ALA A 68 -5.64 10.43 -20.96
N GLN A 69 -5.65 9.30 -20.24
CA GLN A 69 -5.43 7.96 -20.74
C GLN A 69 -6.67 7.06 -20.59
N GLY A 70 -7.85 7.66 -20.38
CA GLY A 70 -9.12 6.94 -20.29
C GLY A 70 -9.35 6.19 -18.98
N LEU A 71 -8.58 6.45 -17.93
CA LEU A 71 -8.76 5.82 -16.61
C LEU A 71 -9.26 6.80 -15.56
N GLU A 72 -10.31 6.43 -14.82
CA GLU A 72 -10.74 7.14 -13.62
C GLU A 72 -10.47 6.32 -12.36
N TYR A 73 -9.72 6.89 -11.41
CA TYR A 73 -9.49 6.28 -10.10
C TYR A 73 -10.49 6.82 -9.08
N LEU A 74 -11.44 5.96 -8.66
CA LEU A 74 -12.51 6.32 -7.74
C LEU A 74 -12.15 6.00 -6.29
N VAL A 75 -12.43 6.96 -5.41
CA VAL A 75 -12.22 6.86 -3.96
C VAL A 75 -13.49 7.22 -3.20
N ALA A 76 -13.61 6.77 -1.96
CA ALA A 76 -14.76 7.05 -1.11
C ALA A 76 -14.58 8.37 -0.34
N GLY A 77 -15.24 9.43 -0.74
CA GLY A 77 -15.11 10.77 -0.14
C GLY A 77 -13.71 11.33 -0.30
N ASP A 78 -13.21 12.12 0.67
CA ASP A 78 -11.89 12.74 0.67
C ASP A 78 -10.76 11.77 1.06
N ARG A 79 -10.90 10.50 0.70
CA ARG A 79 -9.96 9.43 1.08
C ARG A 79 -8.99 9.10 -0.06
N ARG A 80 -7.99 8.28 0.26
CA ARG A 80 -7.00 7.81 -0.73
C ARG A 80 -7.41 6.49 -1.40
N ASN A 81 -8.48 5.86 -0.89
CA ASN A 81 -8.94 4.55 -1.35
C ASN A 81 -10.41 4.32 -0.99
N ALA A 82 -10.94 3.17 -1.38
CA ALA A 82 -12.34 2.80 -1.18
C ALA A 82 -12.60 1.98 0.12
N ASN A 83 -11.69 1.97 1.10
CA ASN A 83 -11.89 1.17 2.32
C ASN A 83 -13.12 1.56 3.13
N PHE A 84 -13.51 2.83 3.12
CA PHE A 84 -14.76 3.26 3.77
C PHE A 84 -15.99 2.77 3.02
N ALA A 85 -15.96 2.71 1.69
CA ALA A 85 -17.04 2.10 0.91
C ALA A 85 -17.16 0.60 1.19
N ALA A 86 -16.03 -0.12 1.30
CA ALA A 86 -16.02 -1.52 1.73
C ALA A 86 -16.61 -1.71 3.12
N ARG A 87 -16.31 -0.82 4.06
CA ARG A 87 -16.90 -0.84 5.41
C ARG A 87 -18.39 -0.53 5.39
N ALA A 88 -18.84 0.40 4.56
CA ALA A 88 -20.24 0.74 4.40
C ALA A 88 -21.08 -0.47 3.94
N ILE A 89 -20.57 -1.27 2.99
CA ILE A 89 -21.24 -2.51 2.54
C ILE A 89 -21.29 -3.54 3.66
N ARG A 90 -20.18 -3.74 4.36
CA ARG A 90 -20.03 -4.81 5.35
C ARG A 90 -20.86 -4.56 6.61
N GLN A 91 -21.19 -3.33 6.97
CA GLN A 91 -22.03 -2.94 8.11
C GLN A 91 -21.70 -3.66 9.44
N ARG A 92 -20.48 -4.19 9.57
CA ARG A 92 -20.04 -4.95 10.75
C ARG A 92 -19.46 -4.02 11.80
N PRO A 93 -19.78 -4.23 13.10
CA PRO A 93 -19.12 -3.53 14.19
C PRO A 93 -17.61 -3.72 14.08
N THR A 94 -16.85 -2.66 14.14
CA THR A 94 -15.41 -2.75 14.27
C THR A 94 -15.05 -2.67 15.74
N GLN A 95 -14.24 -3.62 16.24
CA GLN A 95 -13.75 -3.62 17.63
C GLN A 95 -13.01 -2.34 18.06
N LYS A 96 -12.78 -1.41 17.12
CA LYS A 96 -12.00 -0.20 17.34
C LYS A 96 -12.80 1.06 17.68
N LEU A 97 -14.10 1.07 17.49
CA LEU A 97 -14.94 2.23 17.76
C LEU A 97 -15.97 1.85 18.81
N GLU A 98 -15.85 2.42 19.99
CA GLU A 98 -16.87 2.41 21.06
C GLU A 98 -18.14 3.21 20.67
N SER A 99 -18.25 3.61 19.42
CA SER A 99 -19.44 4.25 18.85
C SER A 99 -19.98 3.37 17.71
N PRO A 100 -21.27 3.06 17.75
CA PRO A 100 -21.95 2.29 16.70
C PRO A 100 -22.18 3.11 15.44
N ASP A 101 -21.39 4.13 15.15
CA ASP A 101 -21.52 4.89 13.92
C ASP A 101 -21.21 3.97 12.76
N SER A 102 -22.27 3.34 12.25
CA SER A 102 -22.28 2.62 11.01
C SER A 102 -21.70 3.53 9.93
N VAL A 103 -20.70 3.07 9.23
CA VAL A 103 -20.13 3.85 8.11
C VAL A 103 -21.27 4.13 7.13
N PRO A 104 -21.56 5.39 6.80
CA PRO A 104 -22.73 5.74 6.01
C PRO A 104 -22.74 5.05 4.65
N MET A 105 -23.87 4.45 4.27
CA MET A 105 -24.04 3.71 3.02
C MET A 105 -23.82 4.60 1.79
N HIS A 106 -24.03 5.91 1.91
CA HIS A 106 -23.81 6.83 0.80
C HIS A 106 -22.36 6.83 0.27
N LEU A 107 -21.37 6.38 1.08
CA LEU A 107 -19.99 6.22 0.63
C LEU A 107 -19.84 5.08 -0.39
N TRP A 108 -20.66 4.04 -0.30
CA TRP A 108 -20.74 3.01 -1.32
C TRP A 108 -21.60 3.44 -2.51
N THR A 109 -22.84 3.89 -2.25
CA THR A 109 -23.77 4.27 -3.32
C THR A 109 -23.25 5.42 -4.16
N GLY A 110 -22.57 6.40 -3.55
CA GLY A 110 -21.90 7.49 -4.25
C GLY A 110 -20.76 7.01 -5.16
N LEU A 111 -19.94 6.04 -4.69
CA LEU A 111 -18.89 5.44 -5.50
C LEU A 111 -19.47 4.66 -6.68
N VAL A 112 -20.54 3.90 -6.47
CA VAL A 112 -21.28 3.19 -7.54
C VAL A 112 -21.84 4.16 -8.57
N GLN A 113 -22.46 5.26 -8.11
CA GLN A 113 -23.00 6.27 -9.01
C GLN A 113 -21.90 6.95 -9.83
N ALA A 114 -20.76 7.26 -9.23
CA ALA A 114 -19.60 7.78 -9.96
C ALA A 114 -19.12 6.78 -11.02
N ALA A 115 -19.02 5.49 -10.68
CA ALA A 115 -18.62 4.45 -11.62
C ALA A 115 -19.62 4.21 -12.77
N LYS A 116 -20.89 4.60 -12.59
CA LYS A 116 -21.93 4.52 -13.65
C LYS A 116 -21.92 5.75 -14.56
N ASN A 117 -21.61 6.91 -14.01
CA ASN A 117 -21.71 8.20 -14.71
C ASN A 117 -20.41 8.65 -15.37
N THR A 118 -19.30 7.95 -15.14
CA THR A 118 -18.02 8.30 -15.76
C THR A 118 -18.06 8.19 -17.26
N THR A 119 -17.34 9.05 -17.94
CA THR A 119 -17.06 8.99 -19.38
C THR A 119 -15.69 8.36 -19.69
N ALA A 120 -14.93 7.97 -18.63
CA ALA A 120 -13.66 7.31 -18.81
C ALA A 120 -13.84 5.90 -19.42
N ASP A 121 -12.86 5.46 -20.20
CA ASP A 121 -12.85 4.12 -20.79
C ASP A 121 -12.92 3.02 -19.74
N ARG A 122 -12.28 3.24 -18.59
CA ARG A 122 -12.21 2.27 -17.49
C ARG A 122 -12.24 2.97 -16.15
N VAL A 123 -12.71 2.23 -15.14
CA VAL A 123 -12.72 2.67 -13.73
C VAL A 123 -11.82 1.75 -12.92
N LEU A 124 -11.03 2.33 -12.02
CA LEU A 124 -10.29 1.60 -10.99
C LEU A 124 -10.79 2.01 -9.60
N ILE A 125 -11.14 1.01 -8.81
CA ILE A 125 -11.52 1.13 -7.40
C ILE A 125 -10.56 0.27 -6.59
N SER A 126 -9.95 0.80 -5.53
CA SER A 126 -9.02 0.03 -4.71
C SER A 126 -9.35 0.14 -3.22
N GLY A 127 -9.50 -1.01 -2.56
CA GLY A 127 -9.75 -1.08 -1.12
C GLY A 127 -9.55 -2.48 -0.56
N GLU A 128 -8.56 -2.67 0.29
CA GLU A 128 -8.27 -3.96 0.92
C GLU A 128 -9.40 -4.46 1.84
N GLY A 129 -10.29 -3.57 2.31
CA GLY A 129 -11.45 -3.94 3.10
C GLY A 129 -12.45 -4.83 2.36
N PHE A 130 -12.44 -4.84 1.03
CA PHE A 130 -13.29 -5.73 0.24
C PHE A 130 -12.89 -7.20 0.37
N SER A 131 -11.63 -7.51 0.67
CA SER A 131 -11.19 -8.90 0.92
C SER A 131 -11.93 -9.60 2.06
N ASP A 132 -12.55 -8.82 2.96
CA ASP A 132 -13.33 -9.34 4.09
C ASP A 132 -14.82 -9.59 3.75
N CYS A 133 -15.28 -9.27 2.55
CA CYS A 133 -16.67 -9.42 2.17
C CYS A 133 -17.11 -10.88 2.19
N ASN A 134 -18.35 -11.12 2.64
CA ASN A 134 -19.02 -12.41 2.57
C ASN A 134 -19.69 -12.61 1.20
N PRO A 135 -20.24 -13.80 0.89
CA PRO A 135 -20.85 -14.05 -0.42
C PRO A 135 -22.00 -13.10 -0.76
N GLU A 136 -22.85 -12.73 0.20
CA GLU A 136 -23.99 -11.81 -0.01
C GLU A 136 -23.50 -10.40 -0.32
N GLU A 137 -22.48 -9.93 0.39
CA GLU A 137 -21.84 -8.64 0.17
C GLU A 137 -21.16 -8.59 -1.21
N ILE A 138 -20.48 -9.69 -1.62
CA ILE A 138 -19.87 -9.82 -2.95
C ILE A 138 -20.94 -9.82 -4.04
N ALA A 139 -22.03 -10.57 -3.88
CA ALA A 139 -23.14 -10.57 -4.82
C ALA A 139 -23.77 -9.19 -4.98
N ARG A 140 -23.87 -8.42 -3.89
CA ARG A 140 -24.30 -7.03 -3.93
C ARG A 140 -23.34 -6.14 -4.71
N ILE A 141 -22.03 -6.25 -4.44
CA ILE A 141 -20.99 -5.51 -5.17
C ILE A 141 -21.08 -5.80 -6.66
N ALA A 142 -21.21 -7.07 -7.03
CA ALA A 142 -21.32 -7.48 -8.42
C ALA A 142 -22.56 -6.85 -9.11
N ARG A 143 -23.73 -6.92 -8.48
CA ARG A 143 -24.96 -6.30 -9.02
C ARG A 143 -24.82 -4.77 -9.16
N ASP A 144 -24.31 -4.10 -8.13
CA ASP A 144 -24.21 -2.64 -8.08
C ASP A 144 -23.22 -2.11 -9.12
N LEU A 145 -22.09 -2.84 -9.34
CA LEU A 145 -21.05 -2.49 -10.30
C LEU A 145 -21.23 -3.14 -11.69
N ASP A 146 -22.36 -3.75 -11.98
CA ASP A 146 -22.65 -4.44 -13.24
C ASP A 146 -21.73 -5.66 -13.50
N PRO A 147 -22.25 -6.89 -13.33
CA PRO A 147 -21.45 -8.11 -13.45
C PRO A 147 -20.72 -8.27 -14.80
N ALA A 148 -21.30 -7.73 -15.89
CA ALA A 148 -20.72 -7.79 -17.21
C ALA A 148 -19.49 -6.87 -17.38
N LYS A 149 -19.35 -5.89 -16.52
CA LYS A 149 -18.26 -4.89 -16.55
C LYS A 149 -17.27 -5.05 -15.39
N LEU A 150 -17.63 -5.82 -14.36
CA LEU A 150 -16.82 -5.99 -13.15
C LEU A 150 -15.66 -6.93 -13.41
N HIS A 151 -14.46 -6.50 -13.10
CA HIS A 151 -13.25 -7.33 -13.03
C HIS A 151 -12.58 -7.16 -11.69
N ILE A 152 -12.12 -8.25 -11.07
CA ILE A 152 -11.48 -8.23 -9.78
C ILE A 152 -9.96 -8.40 -9.92
N ALA A 153 -9.20 -7.52 -9.28
CA ALA A 153 -7.76 -7.71 -9.10
C ALA A 153 -7.46 -8.10 -7.65
N VAL A 154 -6.69 -9.17 -7.48
CA VAL A 154 -6.22 -9.65 -6.17
C VAL A 154 -4.71 -9.63 -6.16
N THR A 155 -4.10 -8.81 -5.31
CA THR A 155 -2.65 -8.82 -5.12
C THR A 155 -2.28 -9.81 -4.04
N LEU A 156 -1.31 -10.68 -4.29
CA LEU A 156 -0.85 -11.71 -3.36
C LEU A 156 0.63 -11.53 -3.03
N ARG A 157 1.02 -11.97 -1.87
CA ARG A 157 2.41 -11.96 -1.38
C ARG A 157 2.69 -13.22 -0.57
N PRO A 158 3.95 -13.71 -0.49
CA PRO A 158 4.29 -14.86 0.32
C PRO A 158 3.78 -14.75 1.75
N LEU A 159 3.15 -15.81 2.25
CA LEU A 159 2.52 -15.84 3.58
C LEU A 159 3.54 -15.54 4.69
N ALA A 160 4.79 -15.97 4.55
CA ALA A 160 5.88 -15.65 5.47
C ALA A 160 6.09 -14.13 5.65
N LYS A 161 6.01 -13.37 4.56
CA LYS A 161 6.11 -11.90 4.57
C LYS A 161 4.88 -11.26 5.18
N ILE A 162 3.71 -11.84 4.96
CA ILE A 162 2.46 -11.36 5.53
C ILE A 162 2.46 -11.54 7.05
N LEU A 163 2.85 -12.71 7.57
CA LEU A 163 2.89 -13.01 9.00
C LEU A 163 3.78 -12.02 9.75
N THR A 164 5.03 -11.85 9.33
CA THR A 164 5.97 -10.92 9.97
C THR A 164 5.48 -9.47 9.93
N SER A 165 4.93 -9.05 8.78
CA SER A 165 4.38 -7.70 8.60
C SER A 165 3.09 -7.47 9.40
N GLN A 166 2.25 -8.50 9.59
CA GLN A 166 1.03 -8.43 10.37
C GLN A 166 1.32 -8.35 11.87
N TRP A 167 2.27 -9.16 12.37
CA TRP A 167 2.73 -9.06 13.75
C TRP A 167 3.26 -7.66 14.04
N GLN A 168 4.17 -7.15 13.21
CA GLN A 168 4.70 -5.80 13.33
C GLN A 168 3.58 -4.75 13.38
N GLN A 169 2.55 -4.88 12.54
CA GLN A 169 1.42 -3.94 12.53
C GLN A 169 0.59 -4.03 13.83
N TYR A 170 0.40 -5.22 14.38
CA TYR A 170 -0.29 -5.38 15.65
C TYR A 170 0.45 -4.67 16.78
N ILE A 171 1.77 -4.80 16.83
CA ILE A 171 2.60 -4.07 17.80
C ILE A 171 2.52 -2.56 17.55
N GLN A 172 2.76 -2.08 16.33
CA GLN A 172 2.73 -0.64 16.00
C GLN A 172 1.40 0.02 16.37
N ASN A 173 0.30 -0.67 16.19
CA ASN A 173 -1.04 -0.16 16.46
C ASN A 173 -1.53 -0.47 17.89
N ASN A 174 -0.69 -1.03 18.73
CA ASN A 174 -1.05 -1.49 20.08
C ASN A 174 -2.33 -2.36 20.10
N MET A 175 -2.45 -3.27 19.13
CA MET A 175 -3.60 -4.17 19.01
C MET A 175 -3.39 -5.49 19.74
N LYS A 176 -2.19 -6.03 19.64
CA LYS A 176 -1.72 -7.24 20.34
C LYS A 176 -0.28 -7.00 20.79
N ARG A 177 0.13 -7.60 21.91
CA ARG A 177 1.48 -7.48 22.49
C ARG A 177 2.17 -8.82 22.64
N ALA A 178 1.60 -9.87 22.03
CA ALA A 178 2.20 -11.19 22.00
C ALA A 178 3.61 -11.12 21.39
N SER A 179 4.53 -11.92 21.88
CA SER A 179 5.82 -12.15 21.21
C SER A 179 5.60 -12.68 19.80
N LEU A 180 6.61 -12.60 18.94
CA LEU A 180 6.52 -13.17 17.59
C LEU A 180 6.18 -14.67 17.66
N ASP A 181 6.88 -15.40 18.49
CA ASP A 181 6.67 -16.85 18.65
C ASP A 181 5.23 -17.19 19.05
N ARG A 182 4.71 -16.53 20.10
CA ARG A 182 3.32 -16.74 20.51
C ARG A 182 2.32 -16.35 19.40
N PHE A 183 2.58 -15.27 18.70
CA PHE A 183 1.72 -14.86 17.56
C PHE A 183 1.73 -15.90 16.45
N LEU A 184 2.89 -16.50 16.16
CA LEU A 184 3.04 -17.52 15.12
C LEU A 184 2.32 -18.82 15.53
N HIS A 185 2.45 -19.26 16.78
CA HIS A 185 1.67 -20.40 17.28
C HIS A 185 0.16 -20.15 17.22
N GLU A 186 -0.31 -18.97 17.64
CA GLU A 186 -1.73 -18.59 17.54
C GLU A 186 -2.24 -18.56 16.08
N ALA A 187 -1.36 -18.25 15.12
CA ALA A 187 -1.72 -18.13 13.71
C ALA A 187 -1.60 -19.44 12.92
N LEU A 188 -0.62 -20.29 13.23
CA LEU A 188 -0.25 -21.45 12.43
C LEU A 188 -0.66 -22.79 13.05
N ASP A 189 -0.97 -22.79 14.36
CA ASP A 189 -1.30 -23.99 15.12
C ASP A 189 -2.54 -23.71 16.01
N PRO A 190 -3.64 -24.46 15.91
CA PRO A 190 -3.89 -25.58 14.99
C PRO A 190 -4.04 -25.13 13.54
N GLU A 191 -4.11 -26.08 12.61
CA GLU A 191 -4.36 -25.81 11.19
C GLU A 191 -5.54 -24.83 11.01
N PRO A 192 -5.44 -23.87 10.07
CA PRO A 192 -6.48 -22.86 9.86
C PRO A 192 -7.80 -23.51 9.46
N GLN A 193 -8.62 -23.82 10.44
CA GLN A 193 -9.89 -24.52 10.24
C GLN A 193 -11.04 -23.60 9.87
N SER A 194 -10.94 -22.30 10.21
CA SER A 194 -12.00 -21.35 9.92
C SER A 194 -11.48 -20.16 9.11
N THR A 195 -12.01 -20.02 7.90
CA THR A 195 -11.83 -18.83 7.07
C THR A 195 -12.93 -17.79 7.27
N GLU A 196 -13.81 -17.97 8.25
CA GLU A 196 -14.96 -17.08 8.46
C GLU A 196 -14.58 -15.75 9.08
N SER A 197 -13.50 -15.69 9.86
CA SER A 197 -13.08 -14.46 10.52
C SER A 197 -11.56 -14.37 10.66
N GLY A 198 -11.07 -13.15 10.97
CA GLY A 198 -9.69 -12.91 11.35
C GLY A 198 -8.68 -12.98 10.22
N PHE A 199 -7.49 -13.47 10.56
CA PHE A 199 -6.33 -13.51 9.67
C PHE A 199 -6.57 -14.41 8.45
N TRP A 200 -7.06 -15.62 8.67
CA TRP A 200 -7.21 -16.62 7.62
C TRP A 200 -8.30 -16.32 6.60
N ARG A 201 -9.34 -15.57 6.97
CA ARG A 201 -10.33 -15.08 6.00
C ARG A 201 -9.69 -14.32 4.83
N ARG A 202 -8.61 -13.60 5.09
CA ARG A 202 -7.89 -12.80 4.10
C ARG A 202 -6.76 -13.55 3.44
N HIS A 203 -6.11 -14.46 4.19
CA HIS A 203 -4.81 -15.00 3.79
C HIS A 203 -4.84 -16.49 3.39
N ARG A 204 -5.98 -17.19 3.51
CA ARG A 204 -6.27 -18.36 2.69
C ARG A 204 -6.65 -17.88 1.30
N HIS A 205 -5.63 -17.54 0.52
CA HIS A 205 -5.79 -16.88 -0.77
C HIS A 205 -6.57 -17.73 -1.76
N ASP A 206 -6.43 -19.05 -1.74
CA ASP A 206 -7.24 -20.01 -2.47
C ASP A 206 -8.73 -19.85 -2.17
N GLN A 207 -9.09 -19.77 -0.89
CA GLN A 207 -10.47 -19.59 -0.45
C GLN A 207 -11.00 -18.18 -0.73
N LEU A 208 -10.14 -17.16 -0.61
CA LEU A 208 -10.47 -15.79 -0.99
C LEU A 208 -10.82 -15.72 -2.48
N ILE A 209 -9.97 -16.29 -3.34
CA ILE A 209 -10.17 -16.31 -4.78
C ILE A 209 -11.45 -17.08 -5.12
N LYS A 210 -11.65 -18.27 -4.57
CA LYS A 210 -12.87 -19.06 -4.77
C LYS A 210 -14.12 -18.28 -4.38
N ARG A 211 -14.10 -17.60 -3.23
CA ARG A 211 -15.22 -16.81 -2.72
C ARG A 211 -15.62 -15.67 -3.67
N TRP A 212 -14.65 -15.04 -4.31
CA TRP A 212 -14.90 -13.97 -5.28
C TRP A 212 -15.20 -14.51 -6.70
N ALA A 213 -14.52 -15.56 -7.12
CA ALA A 213 -14.72 -16.15 -8.44
C ALA A 213 -16.11 -16.82 -8.61
N ASN A 214 -16.64 -17.41 -7.55
CA ASN A 214 -17.94 -18.10 -7.61
C ASN A 214 -19.08 -17.21 -8.16
N PRO A 215 -19.31 -15.97 -7.65
CA PRO A 215 -20.41 -15.13 -8.14
C PRO A 215 -20.10 -14.36 -9.42
N ILE A 216 -18.82 -14.17 -9.80
CA ILE A 216 -18.45 -13.31 -10.95
C ILE A 216 -17.81 -14.06 -12.11
N GLY A 217 -17.41 -15.31 -11.92
CA GLY A 217 -16.66 -16.12 -12.89
C GLY A 217 -15.14 -15.94 -12.77
N ALA A 218 -14.40 -17.03 -12.91
CA ALA A 218 -12.93 -17.04 -12.81
C ALA A 218 -12.26 -16.16 -13.89
N GLN A 219 -12.87 -16.06 -15.08
CA GLN A 219 -12.39 -15.22 -16.19
C GLN A 219 -12.39 -13.72 -15.86
N ASN A 220 -13.20 -13.30 -14.90
CA ASN A 220 -13.32 -11.91 -14.44
C ASN A 220 -12.46 -11.64 -13.19
N LEU A 221 -11.47 -12.49 -12.91
CA LEU A 221 -10.56 -12.32 -11.79
C LEU A 221 -9.12 -12.48 -12.24
N THR A 222 -8.27 -11.55 -11.84
CA THR A 222 -6.82 -11.58 -12.07
C THR A 222 -6.08 -11.55 -10.74
N VAL A 223 -5.21 -12.52 -10.54
CA VAL A 223 -4.27 -12.59 -9.43
C VAL A 223 -2.95 -11.94 -9.86
N ILE A 224 -2.39 -11.08 -9.01
CA ILE A 224 -1.10 -10.44 -9.22
C ILE A 224 -0.19 -10.85 -8.06
N VAL A 225 0.86 -11.62 -8.33
CA VAL A 225 1.82 -12.03 -7.31
C VAL A 225 2.89 -10.97 -7.15
N VAL A 226 2.91 -10.32 -5.99
CA VAL A 226 3.89 -9.27 -5.67
C VAL A 226 5.20 -9.91 -5.25
N ASP A 227 6.28 -9.55 -5.93
CA ASP A 227 7.64 -9.96 -5.61
C ASP A 227 8.49 -8.75 -5.19
N ASP A 228 9.12 -8.82 -4.00
CA ASP A 228 9.99 -7.75 -3.50
C ASP A 228 11.24 -7.54 -4.39
N ARG A 229 11.59 -8.52 -5.22
CA ARG A 229 12.69 -8.44 -6.21
C ARG A 229 12.30 -7.67 -7.45
N GLU A 230 11.00 -7.59 -7.75
CA GLU A 230 10.42 -6.87 -8.86
C GLU A 230 9.37 -5.86 -8.37
N PRO A 231 9.78 -4.81 -7.67
CA PRO A 231 8.85 -3.89 -6.99
C PRO A 231 7.94 -3.12 -7.97
N GLU A 232 8.32 -3.06 -9.24
CA GLU A 232 7.54 -2.40 -10.29
C GLU A 232 6.46 -3.29 -10.91
N LEU A 233 6.53 -4.61 -10.71
CA LEU A 233 5.60 -5.57 -11.33
C LEU A 233 4.13 -5.23 -11.02
N ILE A 234 3.82 -4.82 -9.80
CA ILE A 234 2.46 -4.43 -9.44
C ILE A 234 1.98 -3.21 -10.26
N MET A 235 2.82 -2.21 -10.46
CA MET A 235 2.47 -1.01 -11.23
C MET A 235 2.24 -1.36 -12.70
N ARG A 236 3.17 -2.10 -13.32
CA ARG A 236 3.05 -2.58 -14.71
C ARG A 236 1.81 -3.46 -14.92
N ALA A 237 1.48 -4.33 -13.95
CA ALA A 237 0.28 -5.15 -14.02
C ALA A 237 -1.00 -4.29 -14.06
N PHE A 238 -1.08 -3.25 -13.22
CA PHE A 238 -2.22 -2.33 -13.23
C PHE A 238 -2.24 -1.44 -14.47
N GLU A 239 -1.11 -0.97 -14.99
CA GLU A 239 -1.02 -0.26 -16.25
C GLU A 239 -1.57 -1.10 -17.40
N ARG A 240 -1.12 -2.35 -17.54
CA ARG A 240 -1.59 -3.27 -18.57
C ARG A 240 -3.07 -3.58 -18.46
N LEU A 241 -3.58 -3.89 -17.24
CA LEU A 241 -5.01 -4.16 -17.03
C LEU A 241 -5.90 -2.95 -17.36
N THR A 242 -5.43 -1.75 -17.06
CA THR A 242 -6.20 -0.52 -17.24
C THR A 242 -5.93 0.20 -18.57
N GLY A 243 -5.00 -0.28 -19.38
CA GLY A 243 -4.63 0.32 -20.66
C GLY A 243 -3.84 1.63 -20.52
N LEU A 244 -3.21 1.86 -19.37
CA LEU A 244 -2.27 2.96 -19.21
C LEU A 244 -0.96 2.66 -19.94
N ARG A 245 -0.28 3.71 -20.38
CA ARG A 245 1.07 3.58 -20.94
C ARG A 245 2.03 3.11 -19.86
N GLU A 246 2.96 2.24 -20.22
CA GLU A 246 4.02 1.80 -19.32
C GLU A 246 4.78 2.98 -18.74
N GLY A 247 5.07 2.93 -17.43
CA GLY A 247 5.74 4.00 -16.68
C GLY A 247 4.84 5.17 -16.27
N THR A 248 3.53 5.08 -16.47
CA THR A 248 2.57 6.08 -15.96
C THR A 248 2.50 6.04 -14.45
N LEU A 249 2.44 4.82 -13.86
CA LEU A 249 2.40 4.61 -12.42
C LEU A 249 3.83 4.48 -11.87
N THR A 250 4.36 5.57 -11.34
CA THR A 250 5.72 5.60 -10.81
C THR A 250 5.71 5.36 -9.30
N PRO A 251 6.33 4.27 -8.81
CA PRO A 251 6.36 3.97 -7.38
C PRO A 251 6.95 5.12 -6.58
N ASN A 252 6.15 5.72 -5.72
CA ASN A 252 6.65 6.73 -4.78
C ASN A 252 7.41 6.03 -3.65
N ARG A 253 8.74 6.12 -3.68
CA ARG A 253 9.63 5.58 -2.63
C ARG A 253 9.65 6.52 -1.43
N ASN A 254 8.53 6.63 -0.73
CA ASN A 254 8.51 7.37 0.52
C ASN A 254 9.26 6.57 1.60
N PRO A 255 10.36 7.08 2.18
CA PRO A 255 11.14 6.39 3.20
C PRO A 255 10.34 6.03 4.46
N ILE A 256 9.22 6.72 4.72
CA ILE A 256 8.30 6.43 5.84
C ILE A 256 7.66 5.02 5.73
N ASN A 257 7.66 4.43 4.54
CA ASN A 257 7.05 3.11 4.30
C ASN A 257 7.96 1.92 4.65
N ARG A 258 9.17 2.15 5.17
CA ARG A 258 10.04 1.04 5.59
C ARG A 258 9.42 0.19 6.70
N SER A 259 9.77 -1.08 6.76
CA SER A 259 9.49 -1.93 7.92
C SER A 259 10.37 -1.51 9.11
N LEU A 260 9.90 -1.74 10.33
CA LEU A 260 10.77 -1.67 11.51
C LEU A 260 11.69 -2.89 11.53
N THR A 261 12.85 -2.76 12.18
CA THR A 261 13.71 -3.90 12.50
C THR A 261 13.07 -4.75 13.62
N LEU A 262 13.65 -5.91 13.90
CA LEU A 262 13.24 -6.73 15.03
C LEU A 262 13.39 -5.95 16.35
N ALA A 263 14.55 -5.32 16.56
CA ALA A 263 14.83 -4.53 17.75
C ALA A 263 13.88 -3.33 17.90
N GLU A 264 13.61 -2.60 16.82
CA GLU A 264 12.62 -1.50 16.83
C GLU A 264 11.20 -1.99 17.17
N THR A 265 10.82 -3.18 16.70
CA THR A 265 9.49 -3.74 16.99
C THR A 265 9.40 -4.19 18.43
N GLU A 266 10.42 -4.88 18.93
CA GLU A 266 10.47 -5.38 20.30
C GLU A 266 10.54 -4.28 21.34
N ILE A 267 11.28 -3.20 21.11
CA ILE A 267 11.30 -2.07 22.06
C ILE A 267 9.92 -1.39 22.16
N VAL A 268 9.20 -1.28 21.03
CA VAL A 268 7.82 -0.75 21.02
C VAL A 268 6.87 -1.72 21.74
N ARG A 269 7.04 -3.03 21.56
CA ARG A 269 6.25 -4.05 22.25
C ARG A 269 6.47 -3.99 23.76
N ALA A 270 7.73 -3.97 24.20
CA ALA A 270 8.10 -3.88 25.61
C ALA A 270 7.52 -2.59 26.25
N TYR A 271 7.60 -1.47 25.55
CA TYR A 271 6.99 -0.21 26.00
C TYR A 271 5.49 -0.36 26.28
N TYR A 272 4.72 -0.94 25.34
CA TYR A 272 3.28 -1.10 25.52
C TYR A 272 2.93 -2.14 26.59
N THR A 273 3.74 -3.18 26.76
CA THR A 273 3.59 -4.18 27.82
C THR A 273 3.77 -3.53 29.19
N LEU A 274 4.86 -2.77 29.37
CA LEU A 274 5.14 -2.07 30.61
C LEU A 274 4.04 -1.05 30.97
N MET A 275 3.54 -0.30 29.98
CA MET A 275 2.45 0.66 30.19
C MET A 275 1.16 -0.02 30.66
N GLU A 276 0.88 -1.23 30.22
CA GLU A 276 -0.28 -2.02 30.66
C GLU A 276 -0.07 -2.56 32.08
N GLU A 277 1.09 -3.16 32.35
CA GLU A 277 1.46 -3.70 33.66
C GLU A 277 1.40 -2.64 34.76
N GLN A 278 1.77 -1.40 34.43
CA GLN A 278 1.69 -0.25 35.33
C GLN A 278 0.28 0.36 35.44
N GLY A 279 -0.71 -0.23 34.77
CA GLY A 279 -2.10 0.20 34.85
C GLY A 279 -2.40 1.55 34.17
N TYR A 280 -1.53 2.04 33.29
CA TYR A 280 -1.80 3.28 32.55
C TYR A 280 -2.99 3.13 31.60
N ASN A 281 -3.86 4.14 31.55
CA ASN A 281 -5.08 4.09 30.75
C ASN A 281 -4.80 3.95 29.24
N PRO A 282 -5.28 2.87 28.58
CA PRO A 282 -5.08 2.66 27.14
C PRO A 282 -5.58 3.81 26.24
N ARG A 283 -6.57 4.59 26.70
CA ARG A 283 -7.09 5.75 25.93
C ARG A 283 -6.06 6.86 25.80
N VAL A 284 -5.18 7.03 26.78
CA VAL A 284 -4.13 8.07 26.76
C VAL A 284 -3.14 7.78 25.66
N TYR A 285 -2.72 6.52 25.49
CA TYR A 285 -1.78 6.19 24.42
C TYR A 285 -2.45 5.87 23.08
N ARG A 286 -3.73 5.50 23.00
CA ARG A 286 -4.42 5.38 21.72
C ARG A 286 -4.69 6.71 21.02
N LYS A 287 -5.03 7.78 21.75
CA LYS A 287 -5.29 9.11 21.18
C LYS A 287 -4.04 9.97 21.00
N GLY A 288 -3.02 9.77 21.81
CA GLY A 288 -1.88 10.67 21.90
C GLY A 288 -0.53 10.09 21.46
N VAL A 289 -0.23 8.85 21.78
CA VAL A 289 1.14 8.30 21.74
C VAL A 289 1.26 6.98 20.97
N SER A 290 0.19 6.21 20.77
CA SER A 290 0.26 4.80 20.39
C SER A 290 0.79 4.48 18.97
N ILE A 291 0.60 5.39 18.01
CA ILE A 291 1.15 5.19 16.65
C ILE A 291 2.45 5.97 16.48
N ARG A 292 2.72 6.90 17.37
CA ARG A 292 3.74 7.93 17.22
C ARG A 292 5.19 7.44 17.45
N PRO A 293 5.50 6.58 18.43
CA PRO A 293 6.87 6.09 18.59
C PRO A 293 7.37 5.28 17.37
N ALA A 294 6.57 4.32 16.91
CA ALA A 294 6.91 3.53 15.74
C ALA A 294 7.04 4.37 14.46
N LEU A 295 6.16 5.37 14.28
CA LEU A 295 6.24 6.30 13.15
C LEU A 295 7.49 7.17 13.24
N PHE A 296 7.80 7.69 14.43
CA PHE A 296 9.01 8.48 14.65
C PHE A 296 10.28 7.69 14.33
N LEU A 297 10.37 6.43 14.79
CA LEU A 297 11.51 5.55 14.45
C LEU A 297 11.65 5.39 12.93
N LYS A 298 10.55 5.20 12.21
CA LYS A 298 10.56 5.09 10.75
C LYS A 298 11.00 6.38 10.05
N GLU A 299 10.59 7.53 10.56
CA GLU A 299 10.86 8.83 9.96
C GLU A 299 12.26 9.36 10.25
N GLN A 300 12.78 9.09 11.44
CA GLN A 300 13.96 9.78 11.94
C GLN A 300 15.19 8.88 12.10
N ARG A 301 15.02 7.56 11.92
CA ARG A 301 16.09 6.60 12.09
C ARG A 301 16.34 5.82 10.81
N ASN A 302 17.60 5.65 10.48
CA ASN A 302 18.07 4.72 9.44
C ASN A 302 18.82 3.58 10.12
N PRO A 303 18.19 2.39 10.27
CA PRO A 303 18.84 1.22 10.87
C PRO A 303 20.10 0.83 10.11
N GLY A 304 21.12 0.40 10.84
CA GLY A 304 22.35 -0.13 10.24
C GLY A 304 22.11 -1.48 9.55
N PRO A 305 23.04 -1.89 8.69
CA PRO A 305 22.93 -3.17 7.96
C PRO A 305 22.98 -4.39 8.89
N GLU A 306 23.54 -4.24 10.09
CA GLU A 306 23.64 -5.26 11.14
C GLU A 306 22.31 -5.49 11.86
N GLU A 307 21.32 -4.60 11.71
CA GLU A 307 20.04 -4.75 12.40
C GLU A 307 19.15 -5.76 11.68
N GLU A 308 18.82 -6.81 12.40
CA GLU A 308 18.03 -7.91 11.87
C GLU A 308 16.62 -7.49 11.48
N LYS A 309 16.20 -7.94 10.30
CA LYS A 309 14.80 -7.94 9.91
C LYS A 309 14.06 -9.05 10.64
N ILE A 310 12.75 -8.86 10.86
CA ILE A 310 11.91 -9.91 11.44
C ILE A 310 11.86 -11.09 10.46
N GLN A 311 12.29 -12.25 10.92
CA GLN A 311 12.28 -13.52 10.19
C GLN A 311 11.45 -14.55 10.95
N LEU A 312 11.00 -15.59 10.24
CA LEU A 312 10.31 -16.71 10.88
C LEU A 312 11.32 -17.69 11.50
N PRO A 313 11.04 -18.29 12.65
CA PRO A 313 11.76 -19.48 13.10
C PRO A 313 11.53 -20.64 12.11
N GLU A 314 12.44 -21.62 12.06
CA GLU A 314 12.40 -22.70 11.06
C GLU A 314 11.07 -23.47 11.04
N TRP A 315 10.54 -23.83 12.23
CA TRP A 315 9.24 -24.51 12.34
C TRP A 315 8.10 -23.73 11.65
N ALA A 316 8.07 -22.42 11.87
CA ALA A 316 7.03 -21.57 11.29
C ALA A 316 7.24 -21.36 9.78
N ALA A 317 8.50 -21.30 9.31
CA ALA A 317 8.82 -21.21 7.89
C ALA A 317 8.39 -22.49 7.17
N GLU A 318 8.67 -23.67 7.74
CA GLU A 318 8.23 -24.96 7.17
C GLU A 318 6.71 -25.04 7.11
N ARG A 319 6.04 -24.76 8.23
CA ARG A 319 4.58 -24.77 8.29
C ARG A 319 3.95 -23.78 7.28
N THR A 320 4.57 -22.63 7.12
CA THR A 320 4.15 -21.63 6.13
C THR A 320 4.31 -22.15 4.71
N ARG A 321 5.40 -22.87 4.40
CA ARG A 321 5.60 -23.49 3.07
C ARG A 321 4.53 -24.52 2.75
N GLU A 322 4.16 -25.38 3.73
CA GLU A 322 3.10 -26.37 3.56
C GLU A 322 1.75 -25.73 3.22
N ILE A 323 1.33 -24.73 4.02
CA ILE A 323 0.09 -24.01 3.81
C ILE A 323 0.13 -23.28 2.44
N SER A 324 1.27 -22.69 2.08
CA SER A 324 1.42 -21.96 0.82
C SER A 324 1.33 -22.89 -0.39
N ARG A 325 1.83 -24.13 -0.34
CA ARG A 325 1.64 -25.14 -1.41
C ARG A 325 0.15 -25.41 -1.64
N THR A 326 -0.60 -25.67 -0.55
CA THR A 326 -2.07 -25.87 -0.64
C THR A 326 -2.76 -24.66 -1.27
N ILE A 327 -2.34 -23.45 -0.91
CA ILE A 327 -2.87 -22.21 -1.49
C ILE A 327 -2.55 -22.12 -3.00
N VAL A 328 -1.33 -22.40 -3.39
CA VAL A 328 -0.89 -22.37 -4.80
C VAL A 328 -1.68 -23.38 -5.64
N ASP A 329 -1.83 -24.61 -5.15
CA ASP A 329 -2.60 -25.65 -5.84
C ASP A 329 -4.07 -25.25 -6.00
N GLY A 330 -4.69 -24.68 -4.95
CA GLY A 330 -6.05 -24.16 -5.01
C GLY A 330 -6.22 -23.01 -6.01
N ILE A 331 -5.22 -22.11 -6.12
CA ILE A 331 -5.25 -21.02 -7.12
C ILE A 331 -5.11 -21.58 -8.53
N LYS A 332 -4.18 -22.51 -8.77
CA LYS A 332 -4.05 -23.20 -10.08
C LYS A 332 -5.36 -23.87 -10.51
N ALA A 333 -5.99 -24.60 -9.58
CA ALA A 333 -7.25 -25.28 -9.84
C ALA A 333 -8.44 -24.33 -10.10
N SER A 334 -8.36 -23.06 -9.70
CA SER A 334 -9.44 -22.09 -9.85
C SER A 334 -9.60 -21.57 -11.29
N GLY A 335 -8.61 -21.74 -12.16
CA GLY A 335 -8.61 -21.27 -13.56
C GLY A 335 -8.56 -19.73 -13.71
N VAL A 336 -8.25 -18.98 -12.67
CA VAL A 336 -8.11 -17.52 -12.74
C VAL A 336 -6.83 -17.12 -13.48
N ARG A 337 -6.84 -15.92 -14.06
CA ARG A 337 -5.62 -15.34 -14.66
C ARG A 337 -4.59 -15.03 -13.57
N VAL A 338 -3.32 -15.34 -13.83
CA VAL A 338 -2.21 -15.04 -12.92
C VAL A 338 -1.16 -14.19 -13.62
N ILE A 339 -0.71 -13.13 -12.97
CA ILE A 339 0.43 -12.28 -13.35
C ILE A 339 1.51 -12.45 -12.29
N GLY A 340 2.73 -12.77 -12.72
CA GLY A 340 3.87 -13.03 -11.84
C GLY A 340 4.06 -14.51 -11.52
N ASP A 341 5.01 -14.79 -10.63
CA ASP A 341 5.42 -16.15 -10.27
C ASP A 341 4.58 -16.69 -9.11
N LEU A 342 3.60 -17.54 -9.44
CA LEU A 342 2.72 -18.15 -8.43
C LEU A 342 3.48 -19.03 -7.44
N GLU A 343 4.51 -19.75 -7.88
CA GLU A 343 5.37 -20.56 -7.01
C GLU A 343 6.14 -19.70 -6.01
N GLY A 344 6.37 -18.45 -6.34
CA GLY A 344 6.96 -17.47 -5.45
C GLY A 344 6.22 -17.31 -4.12
N LEU A 345 4.93 -17.62 -4.06
CA LEU A 345 4.14 -17.59 -2.82
C LEU A 345 4.60 -18.61 -1.79
N THR A 346 5.27 -19.69 -2.21
CA THR A 346 5.80 -20.73 -1.31
C THR A 346 7.10 -20.32 -0.63
N ARG A 347 7.71 -19.20 -1.03
CA ARG A 347 8.98 -18.75 -0.47
C ARG A 347 8.82 -18.34 0.99
N ALA A 348 9.53 -19.04 1.87
CA ALA A 348 9.65 -18.71 3.27
C ALA A 348 11.11 -18.86 3.69
N SER A 349 11.77 -17.74 3.97
CA SER A 349 13.11 -17.74 4.56
C SER A 349 12.97 -17.80 6.08
N ALA A 350 13.75 -18.69 6.70
CA ALA A 350 13.89 -18.77 8.13
C ALA A 350 15.12 -18.00 8.63
N SER A 351 15.14 -17.69 9.91
CA SER A 351 16.35 -17.23 10.59
C SER A 351 17.32 -18.40 10.79
N ASN A 352 18.61 -18.12 10.67
CA ASN A 352 19.67 -19.09 10.98
C ASN A 352 19.85 -19.24 12.51
N GLY A 353 18.82 -19.73 13.21
CA GLY A 353 18.79 -19.86 14.65
C GLY A 353 17.83 -18.87 15.34
N ALA A 354 17.90 -18.83 16.67
CA ALA A 354 17.08 -17.89 17.46
C ALA A 354 17.55 -16.46 17.22
N GLN A 355 16.65 -15.59 16.76
CA GLN A 355 16.95 -14.18 16.59
C GLN A 355 17.19 -13.53 17.96
N GLN A 356 18.38 -12.95 18.16
CA GLN A 356 18.70 -12.21 19.35
C GLN A 356 18.31 -10.74 19.21
N VAL A 357 17.55 -10.27 20.17
CA VAL A 357 17.13 -8.85 20.20
C VAL A 357 18.18 -8.03 20.95
N HIS A 358 18.95 -7.26 20.21
CA HIS A 358 19.89 -6.30 20.81
C HIS A 358 19.29 -4.89 20.77
N ILE A 359 19.02 -4.31 21.95
CA ILE A 359 18.54 -2.94 22.08
C ILE A 359 19.69 -2.00 22.35
N SER A 360 20.08 -1.23 21.35
CA SER A 360 21.14 -0.23 21.53
C SER A 360 20.67 0.97 22.34
N ALA A 361 21.59 1.65 23.03
CA ALA A 361 21.31 2.91 23.73
C ALA A 361 20.76 3.99 22.77
N GLU A 362 21.26 4.00 21.53
CA GLU A 362 20.77 4.89 20.47
C GLU A 362 19.29 4.64 20.15
N LEU A 363 18.89 3.38 19.96
CA LEU A 363 17.50 3.02 19.70
C LEU A 363 16.57 3.43 20.85
N ALA A 364 17.01 3.21 22.12
CA ALA A 364 16.26 3.63 23.30
C ALA A 364 16.11 5.16 23.36
N ALA A 365 17.17 5.90 23.04
CA ALA A 365 17.14 7.36 22.97
C ALA A 365 16.19 7.87 21.89
N HIS A 366 16.21 7.28 20.67
CA HIS A 366 15.29 7.63 19.60
C HIS A 366 13.82 7.38 19.98
N LEU A 367 13.51 6.25 20.62
CA LEU A 367 12.16 5.97 21.12
C LEU A 367 11.71 7.04 22.11
N THR A 368 12.56 7.38 23.12
CA THR A 368 12.26 8.36 24.15
C THR A 368 12.02 9.74 23.55
N VAL A 369 12.93 10.21 22.67
CA VAL A 369 12.79 11.49 21.97
C VAL A 369 11.51 11.48 21.11
N GLY A 370 11.24 10.37 20.41
CA GLY A 370 10.02 10.21 19.61
C GLY A 370 8.75 10.38 20.42
N MET A 371 8.69 9.81 21.60
CA MET A 371 7.55 9.97 22.51
C MET A 371 7.40 11.42 22.98
N LEU A 372 8.48 12.10 23.38
CA LEU A 372 8.46 13.49 23.81
C LEU A 372 8.03 14.44 22.68
N VAL A 373 8.57 14.28 21.48
CA VAL A 373 8.24 15.12 20.31
C VAL A 373 6.78 14.92 19.90
N LYS A 374 6.35 13.66 19.77
CA LYS A 374 4.98 13.37 19.29
C LYS A 374 3.91 13.61 20.35
N SER A 375 4.24 13.64 21.63
CA SER A 375 3.35 14.10 22.71
C SER A 375 3.26 15.63 22.81
N GLY A 376 4.14 16.36 22.11
CA GLY A 376 4.21 17.82 22.16
C GLY A 376 5.04 18.37 23.35
N LEU A 377 5.63 17.48 24.18
CA LEU A 377 6.49 17.86 25.30
C LEU A 377 7.88 18.33 24.86
N ALA A 378 8.35 17.90 23.70
CA ALA A 378 9.56 18.42 23.09
C ALA A 378 9.25 18.96 21.67
N ARG A 379 9.86 20.11 21.34
CA ARG A 379 9.79 20.70 19.99
C ARG A 379 11.22 20.93 19.49
N LYS A 380 11.47 20.68 18.20
CA LYS A 380 12.72 21.17 17.58
C LYS A 380 12.74 22.68 17.74
N LYS A 381 13.89 23.25 18.15
CA LYS A 381 14.11 24.70 18.01
C LYS A 381 13.80 25.01 16.54
N SER A 382 12.82 25.90 16.29
CA SER A 382 12.60 26.42 14.95
C SER A 382 13.94 27.01 14.49
N GLU A 383 14.40 26.64 13.31
CA GLU A 383 15.49 27.39 12.67
C GLU A 383 15.09 28.86 12.72
N PRO A 384 16.01 29.77 13.12
CA PRO A 384 15.70 31.19 13.14
C PRO A 384 15.21 31.53 11.75
N LYS A 385 13.97 32.02 11.63
CA LYS A 385 13.45 32.49 10.37
C LYS A 385 14.48 33.48 9.82
N PRO A 386 14.92 33.36 8.56
CA PRO A 386 15.85 34.28 7.99
C PRO A 386 15.31 35.69 8.21
N ILE A 387 16.10 36.51 8.88
CA ILE A 387 15.75 37.93 9.16
C ILE A 387 15.48 38.52 7.79
N PRO A 388 14.29 39.07 7.53
CA PRO A 388 13.98 39.60 6.21
C PRO A 388 15.07 40.64 5.84
N ALA A 389 15.63 40.49 4.63
CA ALA A 389 16.70 41.32 4.16
C ALA A 389 16.33 42.80 4.35
N ARG A 390 17.30 43.65 4.69
CA ARG A 390 17.13 45.10 4.97
C ARG A 390 16.24 45.84 3.98
N SER A 391 16.18 45.36 2.73
CA SER A 391 15.28 45.83 1.66
C SER A 391 13.79 45.53 1.93
N THR A 392 13.46 44.44 2.56
CA THR A 392 12.06 44.04 2.87
C THR A 392 11.53 44.84 4.05
N LEU A 393 12.38 45.11 5.06
CA LEU A 393 12.04 45.96 6.19
C LEU A 393 11.86 47.42 5.75
N LYS A 394 12.67 47.90 4.78
CA LYS A 394 12.52 49.25 4.20
C LYS A 394 11.19 49.38 3.43
N LYS A 395 10.82 48.40 2.61
CA LYS A 395 9.52 48.36 1.90
C LYS A 395 8.32 48.27 2.84
N LEU A 396 8.46 47.56 3.97
CA LEU A 396 7.42 47.45 4.98
C LEU A 396 7.26 48.80 5.73
N ALA A 397 8.37 49.46 6.08
CA ALA A 397 8.36 50.78 6.70
C ALA A 397 7.77 51.86 5.78
N GLU A 398 8.06 51.80 4.48
CA GLU A 398 7.49 52.70 3.45
C GLU A 398 5.99 52.51 3.27
N ARG A 399 5.50 51.23 3.35
CA ARG A 399 4.07 50.94 3.31
C ARG A 399 3.31 51.38 4.57
N ILE A 400 3.94 51.33 5.74
CA ILE A 400 3.35 51.75 7.00
C ILE A 400 3.34 53.29 7.11
N SER A 401 4.31 53.98 6.53
CA SER A 401 4.36 55.45 6.51
C SER A 401 3.33 56.08 5.57
N ALA A 402 2.83 55.33 4.59
CA ALA A 402 1.81 55.78 3.64
C ALA A 402 0.38 55.69 4.18
N SER A 403 0.13 55.08 5.34
CA SER A 403 -1.20 55.01 6.00
C SER A 403 -1.17 55.83 7.29
N SER A 404 -1.92 56.91 7.26
CA SER A 404 -2.14 57.95 8.25
C SER A 404 -2.08 57.58 9.75
N THR A 405 -1.54 58.49 10.54
CA THR A 405 -1.60 58.74 12.02
C THR A 405 -1.07 57.67 12.99
N LEU A 406 -1.02 56.40 12.64
CA LEU A 406 -0.40 55.35 13.48
C LEU A 406 1.09 55.11 13.15
N GLY A 407 1.57 55.68 12.04
CA GLY A 407 2.92 55.46 11.52
C GLY A 407 4.03 55.95 12.43
N ASN A 408 3.84 57.03 13.13
CA ASN A 408 4.87 57.62 13.98
C ASN A 408 5.15 56.85 15.26
N VAL A 409 4.16 56.13 15.80
CA VAL A 409 4.31 55.31 17.01
C VAL A 409 5.05 54.02 16.67
N VAL A 410 4.73 53.39 15.52
CA VAL A 410 5.38 52.16 15.07
C VAL A 410 6.81 52.37 14.68
N ILE A 411 7.11 53.49 14.03
CA ILE A 411 8.50 53.90 13.64
C ILE A 411 9.36 54.17 14.88
N SER A 412 8.80 54.78 15.92
CA SER A 412 9.46 55.03 17.20
C SER A 412 9.80 53.71 17.93
N LEU A 413 8.88 52.77 17.93
CA LEU A 413 9.08 51.42 18.52
C LEU A 413 10.11 50.61 17.73
N ALA A 414 10.07 50.62 16.42
CA ALA A 414 11.04 49.94 15.57
C ALA A 414 12.46 50.52 15.70
N ARG A 415 12.60 51.86 15.84
CA ARG A 415 13.90 52.50 16.12
C ARG A 415 14.43 52.17 17.51
N ARG A 416 13.59 52.03 18.53
CA ARG A 416 14.00 51.58 19.87
C ARG A 416 14.44 50.11 19.90
N MET A 417 13.77 49.22 19.15
CA MET A 417 14.20 47.84 19.01
C MET A 417 15.52 47.67 18.26
N LEU A 418 15.74 48.42 17.19
CA LEU A 418 17.01 48.42 16.45
C LEU A 418 18.21 48.95 17.27
N ARG A 419 18.01 49.86 18.22
CA ARG A 419 19.07 50.33 19.14
C ARG A 419 19.42 49.37 20.27
N ARG A 420 18.63 48.31 20.46
CA ARG A 420 18.91 47.25 21.45
C ARG A 420 19.53 46.01 20.83
N LEU A 421 19.73 45.99 19.52
CA LEU A 421 20.29 44.85 18.78
C LEU A 421 21.66 45.20 18.12
N ILE A 422 22.19 46.43 18.42
CA ILE A 422 23.56 46.86 18.21
C ILE A 422 24.18 47.07 19.61
#